data_062bc0e1c2fe60725ae1b0f53aec3f72
#
_entry.id   062bc0e1c2fe60725ae1b0f53aec3f72
#
_cell.length_a   1.000
_cell.length_b   1.000
_cell.length_c   1.000
_cell.angle_alpha   90.00
_cell.angle_beta   90.00
_cell.angle_gamma   90.00
#
_symmetry.space_group_name_H-M   'P 1'
#
loop_
_entity.id
_entity.type
_entity.pdbx_description
1 polymer ?
#
loop_
_entity_poly.entity_id
_entity_poly.type
_entity_poly.pdbx_seq_one_letter_code
_entity_poly.pdbx_strand_id
1 'polypeptide(L)'
;MKKMSVITCIMAALLMLVGTASATDYVGSGKCFTCHAEQFNLWQASGHPWKLRKVEKARYAKLPLPPGYSWDDISYVIGGANKKARFIDKNGYIVTAAKDGSEAMTQYNIEDGSWSFYHKGEKKPYKCGPCHMTNYSPEGNQDGLEGMIGTWAEDGIGCEECHGPGGDHLKKPGKATIAINRTAEACGKCHQRGGMDPAPPASGGFIKHHEQINELKAGVHKDMACIDCHNPHDRAIHAKNNCAECHDAVAASYAKSTHGKQGTRCVECHMPKASKSAISVATYTGDVRTHIFKINTDADADMFKTIEENGKKSTFAKNFVTVEYACLSCHGSRDKAWAAKNAKGFHK
;
A
#
# COMPACT_ATOMS: atom_id res chain seq x y z
N MET A 1 47.22 46.12 -58.62
CA MET A 1 46.14 46.70 -57.81
C MET A 1 45.21 45.57 -57.47
N LYS A 2 45.32 45.04 -56.23
CA LYS A 2 44.55 43.91 -55.75
C LYS A 2 43.30 44.43 -55.04
N LYS A 3 42.11 44.00 -55.46
CA LYS A 3 40.85 44.27 -54.77
C LYS A 3 40.70 43.26 -53.63
N MET A 4 40.68 43.76 -52.42
CA MET A 4 40.31 42.97 -51.22
C MET A 4 38.77 42.94 -51.09
N SER A 5 38.20 41.77 -51.23
CA SER A 5 36.75 41.54 -50.87
C SER A 5 36.65 41.32 -49.40
N VAL A 6 35.91 42.18 -48.75
CA VAL A 6 35.51 42.01 -47.31
C VAL A 6 34.28 41.10 -47.27
N ILE A 7 34.45 39.89 -46.77
CA ILE A 7 33.33 38.96 -46.46
C ILE A 7 32.88 39.30 -45.07
N THR A 8 31.67 39.88 -44.95
CA THR A 8 31.02 40.15 -43.69
C THR A 8 30.34 38.87 -43.25
N CYS A 9 30.88 38.17 -42.22
CA CYS A 9 30.22 37.06 -41.57
C CYS A 9 29.08 37.58 -40.68
N ILE A 10 27.85 37.38 -41.07
CA ILE A 10 26.68 37.55 -40.21
C ILE A 10 26.55 36.29 -39.40
N MET A 11 27.03 36.31 -38.13
CA MET A 11 26.69 35.29 -37.13
C MET A 11 25.25 35.53 -36.67
N ALA A 12 24.32 34.75 -37.23
CA ALA A 12 22.99 34.63 -36.68
C ALA A 12 23.07 33.89 -35.33
N ALA A 13 23.02 34.63 -34.24
CA ALA A 13 22.85 34.05 -32.92
C ALA A 13 21.41 33.47 -32.81
N LEU A 14 21.28 32.16 -32.99
CA LEU A 14 20.08 31.42 -32.70
C LEU A 14 19.95 31.38 -31.17
N LEU A 15 19.23 32.33 -30.58
CA LEU A 15 18.77 32.21 -29.21
C LEU A 15 17.81 30.99 -29.15
N MET A 16 18.32 29.85 -28.73
CA MET A 16 17.47 28.77 -28.22
C MET A 16 16.79 29.29 -26.97
N LEU A 17 15.54 29.70 -27.11
CA LEU A 17 14.63 29.77 -25.99
C LEU A 17 14.48 28.34 -25.47
N VAL A 18 15.32 27.94 -24.52
CA VAL A 18 15.05 26.83 -23.63
C VAL A 18 13.89 27.30 -22.79
N GLY A 19 12.69 26.99 -23.24
CA GLY A 19 11.52 27.12 -22.41
C GLY A 19 11.79 26.27 -21.16
N THR A 20 12.09 26.93 -20.06
CA THR A 20 12.01 26.29 -18.74
C THR A 20 10.60 25.77 -18.64
N ALA A 21 10.41 24.44 -18.82
CA ALA A 21 9.19 23.79 -18.39
C ALA A 21 9.05 24.17 -16.92
N SER A 22 8.15 25.08 -16.61
CA SER A 22 7.79 25.43 -15.25
C SER A 22 7.39 24.09 -14.62
N ALA A 23 8.20 23.59 -13.70
CA ALA A 23 7.79 22.46 -12.90
C ALA A 23 6.47 22.90 -12.27
N THR A 24 5.38 22.25 -12.65
CA THR A 24 4.05 22.55 -12.14
C THR A 24 4.11 22.36 -10.63
N ASP A 25 3.80 23.42 -9.87
CA ASP A 25 4.03 23.46 -8.43
C ASP A 25 3.12 22.45 -7.72
N TYR A 26 3.70 21.65 -6.84
CA TYR A 26 2.97 20.86 -5.85
C TYR A 26 2.46 21.80 -4.77
N VAL A 27 1.15 21.80 -4.56
CA VAL A 27 0.47 22.79 -3.69
C VAL A 27 0.03 22.21 -2.34
N GLY A 28 0.12 20.88 -2.21
CA GLY A 28 -0.29 20.12 -1.04
C GLY A 28 -1.80 19.88 -0.97
N SER A 29 -2.17 18.73 -0.43
CA SER A 29 -3.56 18.23 -0.37
C SER A 29 -4.54 19.20 0.33
N GLY A 30 -4.06 20.02 1.28
CA GLY A 30 -4.88 21.00 1.95
C GLY A 30 -5.52 22.04 1.03
N LYS A 31 -4.91 22.36 -0.10
CA LYS A 31 -5.47 23.29 -1.10
C LYS A 31 -6.64 22.69 -1.87
N CYS A 32 -6.72 21.37 -1.98
CA CYS A 32 -7.80 20.68 -2.67
C CYS A 32 -9.12 20.73 -1.89
N PHE A 33 -9.05 20.85 -0.56
CA PHE A 33 -10.21 20.84 0.34
C PHE A 33 -11.28 21.86 -0.05
N THR A 34 -10.87 23.07 -0.44
CA THR A 34 -11.79 24.18 -0.72
C THR A 34 -12.85 23.84 -1.77
N CYS A 35 -12.48 23.04 -2.78
CA CYS A 35 -13.40 22.65 -3.87
C CYS A 35 -13.80 21.16 -3.80
N HIS A 36 -12.98 20.29 -3.16
CA HIS A 36 -13.14 18.85 -3.12
C HIS A 36 -13.30 18.32 -1.69
N ALA A 37 -14.13 18.98 -0.88
CA ALA A 37 -14.29 18.68 0.55
C ALA A 37 -14.72 17.22 0.82
N GLU A 38 -15.59 16.65 0.00
CA GLU A 38 -16.04 15.27 0.14
C GLU A 38 -14.87 14.28 -0.07
N GLN A 39 -14.16 14.40 -1.19
CA GLN A 39 -13.01 13.54 -1.52
C GLN A 39 -11.88 13.71 -0.51
N PHE A 40 -11.65 14.93 -0.05
CA PHE A 40 -10.66 15.23 0.97
C PHE A 40 -10.99 14.53 2.31
N ASN A 41 -12.24 14.61 2.77
CA ASN A 41 -12.66 13.99 4.02
C ASN A 41 -12.57 12.45 3.95
N LEU A 42 -12.95 11.84 2.84
CA LEU A 42 -12.78 10.41 2.61
C LEU A 42 -11.30 10.02 2.64
N TRP A 43 -10.45 10.78 1.93
CA TRP A 43 -9.01 10.56 1.91
C TRP A 43 -8.38 10.71 3.29
N GLN A 44 -8.76 11.70 4.07
CA GLN A 44 -8.31 11.88 5.46
C GLN A 44 -8.65 10.67 6.34
N ALA A 45 -9.79 10.04 6.12
CA ALA A 45 -10.20 8.83 6.82
C ALA A 45 -9.50 7.56 6.29
N SER A 46 -8.85 7.62 5.13
CA SER A 46 -8.13 6.50 4.52
C SER A 46 -6.77 6.25 5.19
N GLY A 47 -6.01 5.28 4.68
CA GLY A 47 -4.65 5.00 5.14
C GLY A 47 -3.56 5.82 4.42
N HIS A 48 -3.90 6.52 3.35
CA HIS A 48 -2.94 7.19 2.49
C HIS A 48 -2.20 8.36 3.17
N PRO A 49 -2.86 9.33 3.81
CA PRO A 49 -2.16 10.46 4.48
C PRO A 49 -1.34 10.03 5.70
N TRP A 50 -1.60 8.82 6.22
CA TRP A 50 -1.00 8.33 7.45
C TRP A 50 0.26 7.47 7.24
N LYS A 51 0.85 7.47 6.04
CA LYS A 51 2.05 6.67 5.77
C LYS A 51 3.28 7.20 6.49
N LEU A 52 3.42 8.51 6.57
CA LEU A 52 4.42 9.21 7.37
C LEU A 52 3.81 10.50 7.91
N ARG A 53 4.16 10.87 9.14
CA ARG A 53 3.72 12.12 9.77
C ARG A 53 4.83 12.71 10.61
N LYS A 54 5.01 14.03 10.53
CA LYS A 54 5.85 14.77 11.48
C LYS A 54 5.30 14.63 12.90
N VAL A 55 6.18 14.68 13.89
CA VAL A 55 5.84 14.51 15.32
C VAL A 55 4.78 15.50 15.79
N GLU A 56 4.76 16.72 15.28
CA GLU A 56 3.78 17.76 15.63
C GLU A 56 2.34 17.31 15.39
N LYS A 57 2.10 16.46 14.37
CA LYS A 57 0.79 15.85 14.07
C LYS A 57 0.62 14.48 14.71
N ALA A 58 1.70 13.69 14.77
CA ALA A 58 1.65 12.30 15.21
C ALA A 58 1.42 12.14 16.71
N ARG A 59 1.93 13.06 17.54
CA ARG A 59 1.82 13.02 19.00
C ARG A 59 0.38 13.00 19.53
N TYR A 60 -0.59 13.51 18.75
CA TYR A 60 -2.01 13.48 19.11
C TYR A 60 -2.70 12.13 18.88
N ALA A 61 -2.05 11.19 18.20
CA ALA A 61 -2.60 9.85 17.94
C ALA A 61 -2.59 8.91 19.15
N LYS A 62 -2.10 9.36 20.31
CA LYS A 62 -2.02 8.58 21.58
C LYS A 62 -1.33 7.21 21.41
N LEU A 63 -0.35 7.13 20.53
CA LEU A 63 0.45 5.92 20.34
C LEU A 63 1.41 5.74 21.53
N PRO A 64 1.60 4.51 22.04
CA PRO A 64 2.67 4.24 22.99
C PRO A 64 4.02 4.38 22.26
N LEU A 65 5.05 4.82 23.01
CA LEU A 65 6.40 5.00 22.48
C LEU A 65 7.30 3.81 22.83
N PRO A 66 8.36 3.58 22.04
CA PRO A 66 9.37 2.57 22.37
C PRO A 66 10.04 2.86 23.71
N PRO A 67 10.61 1.84 24.37
CA PRO A 67 11.21 1.99 25.70
C PRO A 67 12.25 3.12 25.78
N GLY A 68 12.08 4.00 26.80
CA GLY A 68 12.96 5.13 27.08
C GLY A 68 12.77 6.35 26.18
N TYR A 69 11.97 6.30 25.12
CA TYR A 69 11.70 7.43 24.23
C TYR A 69 10.56 8.30 24.74
N SER A 70 10.69 9.60 24.51
CA SER A 70 9.65 10.61 24.64
C SER A 70 9.28 11.17 23.25
N TRP A 71 8.18 11.92 23.15
CA TRP A 71 7.82 12.60 21.90
C TRP A 71 8.88 13.63 21.45
N ASP A 72 9.69 14.13 22.36
CA ASP A 72 10.77 15.07 22.04
C ASP A 72 11.99 14.38 21.40
N ASP A 73 12.06 13.05 21.45
CA ASP A 73 13.11 12.26 20.79
C ASP A 73 12.72 11.82 19.37
N ILE A 74 11.44 12.00 19.00
CA ILE A 74 10.88 11.55 17.73
C ILE A 74 10.78 12.72 16.74
N SER A 75 11.15 12.49 15.50
CA SER A 75 10.94 13.42 14.38
C SER A 75 9.69 13.06 13.57
N TYR A 76 9.51 11.76 13.28
CA TYR A 76 8.41 11.24 12.48
C TYR A 76 7.84 9.95 13.03
N VAL A 77 6.58 9.66 12.61
CA VAL A 77 5.92 8.35 12.83
C VAL A 77 5.53 7.77 11.50
N ILE A 78 5.94 6.54 11.24
CA ILE A 78 5.57 5.74 10.09
C ILE A 78 4.26 5.01 10.41
N GLY A 79 3.20 5.23 9.64
CA GLY A 79 1.90 4.61 9.87
C GLY A 79 1.18 5.12 11.11
N GLY A 80 0.78 4.21 12.00
CA GLY A 80 0.13 4.57 13.27
C GLY A 80 -1.36 4.85 13.15
N ALA A 81 -2.02 4.45 12.04
CA ALA A 81 -3.46 4.62 11.87
C ALA A 81 -4.23 3.27 11.82
N ASN A 82 -3.69 2.25 11.15
CA ASN A 82 -4.47 1.04 10.88
C ASN A 82 -3.79 -0.26 11.30
N LYS A 83 -2.51 -0.47 11.03
CA LYS A 83 -1.85 -1.78 11.21
C LYS A 83 -0.70 -1.74 12.19
N LYS A 84 0.21 -0.81 12.02
CA LYS A 84 1.41 -0.68 12.85
C LYS A 84 1.92 0.75 12.88
N ALA A 85 2.67 1.07 13.93
CA ALA A 85 3.44 2.30 14.05
C ALA A 85 4.92 1.97 14.23
N ARG A 86 5.79 2.78 13.61
CA ARG A 86 7.23 2.83 13.86
C ARG A 86 7.63 4.27 14.02
N PHE A 87 8.70 4.49 14.71
CA PHE A 87 9.13 5.82 15.10
C PHE A 87 10.48 6.13 14.47
N ILE A 88 10.70 7.39 14.14
CA ILE A 88 11.95 7.91 13.58
C ILE A 88 12.54 8.91 14.57
N ASP A 89 13.80 8.76 14.87
CA ASP A 89 14.53 9.62 15.83
C ASP A 89 14.86 11.01 15.23
N LYS A 90 15.52 11.87 16.00
CA LYS A 90 15.93 13.22 15.59
C LYS A 90 17.00 13.25 14.51
N ASN A 91 17.66 12.13 14.24
CA ASN A 91 18.63 12.00 13.15
C ASN A 91 18.02 11.40 11.88
N GLY A 92 16.73 11.05 11.91
CA GLY A 92 16.00 10.48 10.76
C GLY A 92 16.09 8.96 10.64
N TYR A 93 16.65 8.26 11.64
CA TYR A 93 16.75 6.81 11.65
C TYR A 93 15.52 6.18 12.31
N ILE A 94 15.08 5.04 11.76
CA ILE A 94 14.00 4.27 12.37
C ILE A 94 14.50 3.69 13.69
N VAL A 95 13.73 3.88 14.75
CA VAL A 95 14.03 3.33 16.09
C VAL A 95 13.95 1.81 16.06
N THR A 96 15.05 1.13 16.39
CA THR A 96 15.22 -0.33 16.32
C THR A 96 15.69 -0.95 17.64
N ALA A 97 15.96 -0.11 18.66
CA ALA A 97 16.38 -0.47 20.01
C ALA A 97 15.75 0.49 21.02
N ALA A 98 15.86 0.21 22.31
CA ALA A 98 15.55 1.17 23.37
C ALA A 98 16.48 2.39 23.29
N LYS A 99 16.11 3.48 23.94
CA LYS A 99 16.88 4.75 23.89
C LYS A 99 18.30 4.62 24.47
N ASP A 100 18.50 3.75 25.44
CA ASP A 100 19.80 3.43 26.01
C ASP A 100 20.66 2.45 25.18
N GLY A 101 20.13 2.05 23.99
CA GLY A 101 20.77 1.10 23.09
C GLY A 101 20.50 -0.37 23.43
N SER A 102 19.82 -0.67 24.52
CA SER A 102 19.44 -2.05 24.85
C SER A 102 18.44 -2.61 23.87
N GLU A 103 18.38 -3.94 23.79
CA GLU A 103 17.43 -4.65 22.92
C GLU A 103 15.99 -4.36 23.30
N ALA A 104 15.18 -3.93 22.34
CA ALA A 104 13.77 -3.68 22.56
C ALA A 104 12.92 -3.94 21.31
N MET A 105 11.67 -4.31 21.52
CA MET A 105 10.64 -4.33 20.47
C MET A 105 10.16 -2.90 20.23
N THR A 106 10.25 -2.42 18.99
CA THR A 106 10.05 -1.00 18.63
C THR A 106 8.97 -0.77 17.57
N GLN A 107 8.37 -1.83 17.03
CA GLN A 107 7.17 -1.75 16.19
C GLN A 107 5.94 -2.02 17.04
N TYR A 108 5.05 -1.05 17.14
CA TYR A 108 3.73 -1.20 17.77
C TYR A 108 2.72 -1.74 16.77
N ASN A 109 2.02 -2.82 17.12
CA ASN A 109 0.99 -3.46 16.30
C ASN A 109 -0.38 -3.03 16.81
N ILE A 110 -1.13 -2.29 15.99
CA ILE A 110 -2.36 -1.60 16.42
C ILE A 110 -3.51 -2.58 16.64
N GLU A 111 -3.54 -3.69 15.88
CA GLU A 111 -4.67 -4.65 15.90
C GLU A 111 -4.83 -5.36 17.26
N ASP A 112 -3.72 -5.65 17.93
CA ASP A 112 -3.69 -6.38 19.20
C ASP A 112 -2.97 -5.65 20.34
N GLY A 113 -2.42 -4.46 20.07
CA GLY A 113 -1.65 -3.69 21.05
C GLY A 113 -0.27 -4.26 21.38
N SER A 114 0.19 -5.28 20.66
CA SER A 114 1.48 -5.91 20.92
C SER A 114 2.65 -5.12 20.33
N TRP A 115 3.85 -5.44 20.84
CA TRP A 115 5.09 -4.95 20.27
C TRP A 115 5.84 -6.08 19.56
N SER A 116 6.59 -5.76 18.52
CA SER A 116 7.44 -6.69 17.80
C SER A 116 8.77 -6.06 17.41
N PHE A 117 9.76 -6.91 17.14
CA PHE A 117 11.05 -6.45 16.63
C PHE A 117 10.93 -5.94 15.19
N TYR A 118 11.65 -4.88 14.90
CA TYR A 118 11.87 -4.39 13.55
C TYR A 118 13.34 -4.04 13.37
N HIS A 119 14.06 -4.83 12.55
CA HIS A 119 15.50 -4.63 12.29
C HIS A 119 16.33 -4.41 13.57
N LYS A 120 16.14 -5.29 14.55
CA LYS A 120 16.72 -5.29 15.90
C LYS A 120 18.16 -4.77 15.95
N GLY A 121 18.34 -3.60 16.57
CA GLY A 121 19.64 -2.96 16.77
C GLY A 121 20.37 -2.41 15.54
N GLU A 122 19.75 -2.49 14.34
CA GLU A 122 20.34 -1.95 13.11
C GLU A 122 20.23 -0.40 13.06
N LYS A 123 21.27 0.30 12.59
CA LYS A 123 21.16 1.70 12.16
C LYS A 123 20.34 1.75 10.87
N LYS A 124 19.03 1.95 10.97
CA LYS A 124 18.07 1.77 9.87
C LYS A 124 17.60 3.10 9.30
N PRO A 125 18.08 3.53 8.12
CA PRO A 125 17.55 4.73 7.46
C PRO A 125 16.14 4.51 6.93
N TYR A 126 15.35 5.57 6.85
CA TYR A 126 14.05 5.58 6.19
C TYR A 126 14.23 5.64 4.67
N LYS A 127 13.89 4.55 3.98
CA LYS A 127 13.98 4.41 2.51
C LYS A 127 12.64 4.03 1.88
N CYS A 128 11.52 4.40 2.51
CA CYS A 128 10.19 3.98 2.09
C CYS A 128 9.48 5.05 1.24
N GLY A 129 10.17 6.17 0.96
CA GLY A 129 9.63 7.32 0.23
C GLY A 129 8.94 7.00 -1.10
N PRO A 130 9.50 6.13 -1.97
CA PRO A 130 8.88 5.83 -3.28
C PRO A 130 7.42 5.38 -3.25
N CYS A 131 6.97 4.78 -2.15
CA CYS A 131 5.60 4.28 -1.99
C CYS A 131 4.82 4.96 -0.85
N HIS A 132 5.47 5.85 -0.11
CA HIS A 132 4.88 6.44 1.09
C HIS A 132 4.79 7.96 1.05
N MET A 133 5.39 8.61 0.04
CA MET A 133 5.45 10.07 -0.06
C MET A 133 4.89 10.57 -1.38
N THR A 134 4.48 11.83 -1.38
CA THR A 134 4.01 12.55 -2.57
C THR A 134 5.19 13.22 -3.26
N ASN A 135 5.37 12.96 -4.56
CA ASN A 135 6.48 13.50 -5.36
C ASN A 135 7.85 13.19 -4.74
N TYR A 136 8.11 11.92 -4.52
CA TYR A 136 9.40 11.48 -3.98
C TYR A 136 10.54 11.63 -4.99
N SER A 137 11.67 12.22 -4.54
CA SER A 137 12.98 12.16 -5.21
C SER A 137 13.96 11.35 -4.35
N PRO A 138 14.79 10.46 -4.94
CA PRO A 138 15.81 9.73 -4.20
C PRO A 138 16.98 10.60 -3.72
N GLU A 139 17.06 11.84 -4.18
CA GLU A 139 18.16 12.75 -3.88
C GLU A 139 17.92 13.52 -2.58
N GLY A 140 19.02 13.75 -1.85
CA GLY A 140 19.01 14.53 -0.62
C GLY A 140 18.45 13.79 0.60
N ASN A 141 18.17 14.57 1.64
CA ASN A 141 17.67 14.12 2.93
C ASN A 141 16.55 15.05 3.39
N GLN A 142 15.34 14.51 3.56
CA GLN A 142 14.20 15.31 4.00
C GLN A 142 14.47 15.99 5.34
N ASP A 143 14.13 17.28 5.42
CA ASP A 143 14.37 18.17 6.58
C ASP A 143 15.84 18.19 7.04
N GLY A 144 16.81 17.82 6.17
CA GLY A 144 18.24 17.75 6.52
C GLY A 144 18.60 16.59 7.44
N LEU A 145 17.70 15.64 7.68
CA LEU A 145 17.94 14.51 8.60
C LEU A 145 18.68 13.38 7.86
N GLU A 146 19.89 13.02 8.32
CA GLU A 146 20.78 12.04 7.69
C GLU A 146 20.10 10.71 7.35
N GLY A 147 19.25 10.21 8.27
CA GLY A 147 18.55 8.93 8.09
C GLY A 147 17.31 8.98 7.19
N MET A 148 16.83 10.18 6.81
CA MET A 148 15.68 10.36 5.93
C MET A 148 16.15 10.44 4.48
N ILE A 149 16.16 9.30 3.77
CA ILE A 149 16.70 9.23 2.42
C ILE A 149 15.69 9.74 1.39
N GLY A 150 16.12 10.71 0.58
CA GLY A 150 15.32 11.39 -0.44
C GLY A 150 14.59 12.61 0.09
N THR A 151 13.88 13.29 -0.83
CA THR A 151 13.04 14.47 -0.54
C THR A 151 11.67 14.29 -1.16
N TRP A 152 10.66 15.03 -0.69
CA TRP A 152 9.29 14.96 -1.17
C TRP A 152 8.49 16.23 -0.90
N ALA A 153 7.39 16.40 -1.64
CA ALA A 153 6.55 17.59 -1.55
C ALA A 153 5.57 17.54 -0.36
N GLU A 154 5.02 16.36 -0.06
CA GLU A 154 4.06 16.18 1.03
C GLU A 154 4.27 14.84 1.74
N ASP A 155 4.18 14.84 3.08
CA ASP A 155 4.25 13.62 3.91
C ASP A 155 3.01 12.75 3.66
N GLY A 156 3.24 11.45 3.43
CA GLY A 156 2.15 10.54 3.08
C GLY A 156 1.78 10.61 1.60
N ILE A 157 0.74 9.88 1.24
CA ILE A 157 0.19 9.85 -0.12
C ILE A 157 -0.93 10.88 -0.20
N GLY A 158 -0.61 12.07 -0.71
CA GLY A 158 -1.53 13.16 -0.94
C GLY A 158 -2.29 13.03 -2.25
N CYS A 159 -3.16 14.01 -2.51
CA CYS A 159 -3.95 14.08 -3.74
C CYS A 159 -3.06 14.08 -4.98
N GLU A 160 -1.96 14.82 -4.92
CA GLU A 160 -1.05 15.06 -6.03
C GLU A 160 -0.16 13.87 -6.38
N GLU A 161 -0.07 12.83 -5.52
CA GLU A 161 0.63 11.58 -5.89
C GLU A 161 -0.13 10.81 -6.98
N CYS A 162 -1.46 10.89 -6.95
CA CYS A 162 -2.32 10.22 -7.92
C CYS A 162 -2.72 11.16 -9.07
N HIS A 163 -2.89 12.43 -8.79
CA HIS A 163 -3.45 13.41 -9.71
C HIS A 163 -2.41 14.29 -10.40
N GLY A 164 -1.14 14.22 -9.98
CA GLY A 164 -0.09 15.12 -10.42
C GLY A 164 -0.20 16.51 -9.76
N PRO A 165 0.76 17.40 -10.04
CA PRO A 165 0.85 18.71 -9.40
C PRO A 165 -0.37 19.60 -9.68
N GLY A 166 -0.88 20.25 -8.64
CA GLY A 166 -2.13 21.01 -8.66
C GLY A 166 -1.99 22.49 -9.02
N GLY A 167 -0.77 23.01 -9.19
CA GLY A 167 -0.54 24.45 -9.38
C GLY A 167 -1.31 25.06 -10.55
N ASP A 168 -1.29 24.41 -11.71
CA ASP A 168 -2.04 24.91 -12.89
C ASP A 168 -3.54 24.67 -12.76
N HIS A 169 -3.95 23.58 -12.06
CA HIS A 169 -5.35 23.33 -11.77
C HIS A 169 -5.96 24.41 -10.86
N LEU A 170 -5.23 24.90 -9.87
CA LEU A 170 -5.69 26.00 -9.03
C LEU A 170 -5.87 27.30 -9.81
N LYS A 171 -4.98 27.58 -10.79
CA LYS A 171 -5.08 28.77 -11.65
C LYS A 171 -6.24 28.67 -12.63
N LYS A 172 -6.48 27.48 -13.19
CA LYS A 172 -7.53 27.22 -14.19
C LYS A 172 -8.19 25.87 -13.90
N PRO A 173 -9.18 25.81 -13.00
CA PRO A 173 -9.86 24.56 -12.66
C PRO A 173 -10.49 23.89 -13.88
N GLY A 174 -10.23 22.59 -14.06
CA GLY A 174 -10.77 21.78 -15.16
C GLY A 174 -10.07 20.44 -15.31
N LYS A 175 -10.73 19.47 -15.94
CA LYS A 175 -10.19 18.11 -16.13
C LYS A 175 -8.92 18.07 -16.99
N ALA A 176 -8.69 19.07 -17.81
CA ALA A 176 -7.49 19.13 -18.68
C ALA A 176 -6.21 19.53 -17.91
N THR A 177 -6.35 20.08 -16.69
CA THR A 177 -5.24 20.60 -15.89
C THR A 177 -4.89 19.71 -14.70
N ILE A 178 -5.48 18.52 -14.61
CA ILE A 178 -5.22 17.53 -13.57
C ILE A 178 -5.30 16.13 -14.14
N ALA A 179 -4.44 15.22 -13.69
CA ALA A 179 -4.43 13.84 -14.18
C ALA A 179 -5.53 13.00 -13.51
N ILE A 180 -6.15 12.11 -14.29
CA ILE A 180 -7.07 11.08 -13.80
C ILE A 180 -6.68 9.76 -14.43
N ASN A 181 -5.94 8.95 -13.69
CA ASN A 181 -5.56 7.61 -14.11
C ASN A 181 -6.43 6.56 -13.39
N ARG A 182 -7.13 5.73 -14.17
CA ARG A 182 -8.08 4.72 -13.68
C ARG A 182 -7.57 3.28 -13.80
N THR A 183 -6.34 3.09 -14.26
CA THR A 183 -5.79 1.75 -14.49
C THR A 183 -5.33 1.10 -13.17
N ALA A 184 -5.26 -0.23 -13.14
CA ALA A 184 -4.72 -0.96 -12.00
C ALA A 184 -3.24 -0.63 -11.76
N GLU A 185 -2.49 -0.33 -12.81
CA GLU A 185 -1.07 0.04 -12.77
C GLU A 185 -0.81 1.33 -11.99
N ALA A 186 -1.76 2.27 -11.99
CA ALA A 186 -1.65 3.49 -11.20
C ALA A 186 -1.53 3.19 -9.69
N CYS A 187 -2.31 2.23 -9.21
CA CYS A 187 -2.24 1.73 -7.83
C CYS A 187 -1.04 0.79 -7.64
N GLY A 188 -0.76 -0.01 -8.66
CA GLY A 188 0.32 -1.01 -8.67
C GLY A 188 1.71 -0.43 -8.49
N LYS A 189 1.95 0.86 -8.77
CA LYS A 189 3.22 1.54 -8.48
C LYS A 189 3.67 1.34 -7.03
N CYS A 190 2.73 1.32 -6.08
CA CYS A 190 2.98 1.19 -4.65
C CYS A 190 2.43 -0.12 -4.07
N HIS A 191 1.31 -0.63 -4.60
CA HIS A 191 0.66 -1.84 -4.11
C HIS A 191 1.24 -3.12 -4.73
N GLN A 192 2.56 -3.24 -4.70
CA GLN A 192 3.34 -4.36 -5.22
C GLN A 192 4.66 -4.53 -4.44
N ARG A 193 5.32 -5.68 -4.60
CA ARG A 193 6.68 -5.92 -4.12
C ARG A 193 7.52 -6.62 -5.21
N GLY A 194 8.58 -5.95 -5.63
CA GLY A 194 9.52 -6.55 -6.60
C GLY A 194 9.02 -6.59 -8.04
N GLY A 195 8.10 -5.69 -8.41
CA GLY A 195 7.52 -5.63 -9.75
C GLY A 195 6.08 -6.16 -9.80
N MET A 196 5.39 -5.89 -10.90
CA MET A 196 3.99 -6.29 -11.11
C MET A 196 3.85 -7.72 -11.67
N ASP A 197 4.80 -8.59 -11.39
CA ASP A 197 4.72 -10.01 -11.74
C ASP A 197 3.57 -10.68 -10.97
N PRO A 198 2.76 -11.53 -11.60
CA PRO A 198 1.65 -12.23 -10.97
C PRO A 198 2.07 -13.39 -10.02
N ALA A 199 3.31 -13.42 -9.53
CA ALA A 199 3.78 -14.36 -8.52
C ALA A 199 3.92 -13.66 -7.16
N PRO A 200 2.84 -13.58 -6.33
CA PRO A 200 2.88 -12.83 -5.08
C PRO A 200 3.90 -13.42 -4.10
N PRO A 201 4.95 -12.68 -3.69
CA PRO A 201 5.89 -13.15 -2.69
C PRO A 201 5.23 -13.52 -1.37
N ALA A 202 5.70 -14.60 -0.75
CA ALA A 202 5.17 -15.12 0.49
C ALA A 202 6.27 -15.48 1.50
N SER A 203 5.93 -15.55 2.77
CA SER A 203 6.82 -16.04 3.81
C SER A 203 6.03 -16.42 5.07
N GLY A 204 6.50 -17.43 5.80
CA GLY A 204 5.91 -17.85 7.06
C GLY A 204 4.42 -18.20 6.96
N GLY A 205 4.00 -18.83 5.87
CA GLY A 205 2.62 -19.22 5.63
C GLY A 205 1.68 -18.08 5.19
N PHE A 206 2.19 -16.89 4.85
CA PHE A 206 1.36 -15.76 4.43
C PHE A 206 1.94 -15.05 3.21
N ILE A 207 1.07 -14.49 2.37
CA ILE A 207 1.46 -13.55 1.33
C ILE A 207 2.02 -12.29 2.01
N LYS A 208 3.08 -11.70 1.48
CA LYS A 208 3.61 -10.44 1.99
C LYS A 208 2.62 -9.31 1.69
N HIS A 209 2.56 -8.32 2.58
CA HIS A 209 1.69 -7.14 2.36
C HIS A 209 2.19 -6.28 1.19
N HIS A 210 1.29 -5.47 0.61
CA HIS A 210 1.47 -4.65 -0.60
C HIS A 210 1.56 -5.45 -1.91
N GLU A 211 1.00 -6.65 -1.96
CA GLU A 211 1.00 -7.51 -3.15
C GLU A 211 -0.34 -7.47 -3.90
N GLN A 212 -1.20 -6.47 -3.66
CA GLN A 212 -2.56 -6.47 -4.19
C GLN A 212 -2.63 -6.54 -5.72
N ILE A 213 -1.72 -5.84 -6.44
CA ILE A 213 -1.67 -5.94 -7.91
C ILE A 213 -1.20 -7.31 -8.38
N ASN A 214 -0.22 -7.91 -7.68
CA ASN A 214 0.30 -9.24 -8.00
C ASN A 214 -0.78 -10.29 -7.77
N GLU A 215 -1.49 -10.23 -6.64
CA GLU A 215 -2.59 -11.11 -6.29
C GLU A 215 -3.75 -11.00 -7.29
N LEU A 216 -4.14 -9.77 -7.66
CA LEU A 216 -5.19 -9.53 -8.64
C LEU A 216 -4.82 -10.12 -10.01
N LYS A 217 -3.60 -9.84 -10.49
CA LYS A 217 -3.11 -10.35 -11.79
C LYS A 217 -2.90 -11.87 -11.80
N ALA A 218 -2.61 -12.49 -10.66
CA ALA A 218 -2.56 -13.94 -10.52
C ALA A 218 -3.97 -14.56 -10.47
N GLY A 219 -4.99 -13.80 -10.11
CA GLY A 219 -6.34 -14.27 -9.83
C GLY A 219 -7.28 -14.27 -11.03
N VAL A 220 -8.54 -14.58 -10.74
CA VAL A 220 -9.63 -14.67 -11.75
C VAL A 220 -10.13 -13.30 -12.22
N HIS A 221 -9.82 -12.23 -11.49
CA HIS A 221 -10.19 -10.85 -11.81
C HIS A 221 -9.03 -10.04 -12.41
N LYS A 222 -8.06 -10.70 -13.04
CA LYS A 222 -6.79 -10.13 -13.53
C LYS A 222 -6.92 -8.93 -14.47
N ASP A 223 -8.05 -8.82 -15.17
CA ASP A 223 -8.32 -7.79 -16.16
C ASP A 223 -9.12 -6.60 -15.60
N MET A 224 -9.47 -6.64 -14.30
CA MET A 224 -10.20 -5.57 -13.62
C MET A 224 -9.26 -4.48 -13.12
N ALA A 225 -9.78 -3.26 -13.06
CA ALA A 225 -9.11 -2.15 -12.36
C ALA A 225 -9.49 -2.13 -10.87
N CYS A 226 -8.60 -1.62 -10.04
CA CYS A 226 -8.85 -1.52 -8.60
C CYS A 226 -10.10 -0.69 -8.29
N ILE A 227 -10.35 0.35 -9.11
CA ILE A 227 -11.50 1.26 -8.98
C ILE A 227 -12.83 0.64 -9.40
N ASP A 228 -12.84 -0.54 -9.99
CA ASP A 228 -14.11 -1.25 -10.26
C ASP A 228 -14.76 -1.70 -8.95
N CYS A 229 -13.95 -1.98 -7.92
CA CYS A 229 -14.40 -2.38 -6.59
C CYS A 229 -14.16 -1.31 -5.52
N HIS A 230 -13.11 -0.49 -5.63
CA HIS A 230 -12.70 0.48 -4.60
C HIS A 230 -12.98 1.93 -5.01
N ASN A 231 -13.40 2.75 -4.05
CA ASN A 231 -13.26 4.19 -4.14
C ASN A 231 -11.83 4.57 -3.70
N PRO A 232 -10.96 5.12 -4.58
CA PRO A 232 -9.56 5.41 -4.26
C PRO A 232 -9.40 6.48 -3.17
N HIS A 233 -10.43 7.28 -2.91
CA HIS A 233 -10.43 8.29 -1.84
C HIS A 233 -10.84 7.72 -0.49
N ASP A 234 -11.58 6.60 -0.44
CA ASP A 234 -12.12 6.04 0.80
C ASP A 234 -11.22 4.92 1.35
N ARG A 235 -11.59 4.41 2.52
CA ARG A 235 -10.94 3.23 3.11
C ARG A 235 -11.22 2.00 2.26
N ALA A 236 -10.20 1.18 2.06
CA ALA A 236 -10.32 -0.05 1.27
C ALA A 236 -11.37 -1.05 1.80
N ILE A 237 -11.74 -0.94 3.09
CA ILE A 237 -12.81 -1.77 3.69
C ILE A 237 -14.21 -1.35 3.24
N HIS A 238 -14.36 -0.15 2.67
CA HIS A 238 -15.60 0.37 2.10
C HIS A 238 -15.55 0.19 0.57
N ALA A 239 -15.69 -1.05 0.09
CA ALA A 239 -15.79 -1.28 -1.35
C ALA A 239 -17.07 -0.59 -1.89
N LYS A 240 -16.93 0.15 -3.00
CA LYS A 240 -18.05 0.88 -3.60
C LYS A 240 -19.08 -0.04 -4.23
N ASN A 241 -18.63 -1.18 -4.77
CA ASN A 241 -19.46 -2.19 -5.41
C ASN A 241 -19.43 -3.46 -4.57
N ASN A 242 -20.57 -4.10 -4.42
CA ASN A 242 -20.67 -5.41 -3.80
C ASN A 242 -20.55 -6.50 -4.87
N CYS A 243 -20.19 -7.72 -4.44
CA CYS A 243 -19.99 -8.83 -5.37
C CYS A 243 -21.25 -9.17 -6.16
N ALA A 244 -22.45 -8.96 -5.58
CA ALA A 244 -23.73 -9.28 -6.18
C ALA A 244 -24.07 -8.44 -7.43
N GLU A 245 -23.42 -7.30 -7.63
CA GLU A 245 -23.65 -6.47 -8.84
C GLU A 245 -23.19 -7.17 -10.12
N CYS A 246 -22.19 -8.07 -10.02
CA CYS A 246 -21.69 -8.87 -11.15
C CYS A 246 -22.00 -10.37 -10.98
N HIS A 247 -22.22 -10.84 -9.75
CA HIS A 247 -22.45 -12.25 -9.39
C HIS A 247 -23.86 -12.44 -8.80
N ASP A 248 -24.89 -11.86 -9.42
CA ASP A 248 -26.28 -11.81 -8.94
C ASP A 248 -26.89 -13.20 -8.69
N ALA A 249 -26.76 -14.12 -9.65
CA ALA A 249 -27.28 -15.48 -9.53
C ALA A 249 -26.63 -16.26 -8.38
N VAL A 250 -25.31 -16.14 -8.22
CA VAL A 250 -24.58 -16.75 -7.12
C VAL A 250 -24.96 -16.12 -5.78
N ALA A 251 -25.10 -14.80 -5.74
CA ALA A 251 -25.51 -14.08 -4.54
C ALA A 251 -26.95 -14.48 -4.09
N ALA A 252 -27.86 -14.61 -5.05
CA ALA A 252 -29.24 -15.04 -4.78
C ALA A 252 -29.31 -16.48 -4.22
N SER A 253 -28.49 -17.39 -4.75
CA SER A 253 -28.35 -18.75 -4.23
C SER A 253 -27.69 -18.74 -2.82
N TYR A 254 -26.61 -18.01 -2.67
CA TYR A 254 -25.87 -17.89 -1.40
C TYR A 254 -26.74 -17.34 -0.26
N ALA A 255 -27.60 -16.36 -0.53
CA ALA A 255 -28.50 -15.77 0.46
C ALA A 255 -29.43 -16.82 1.12
N LYS A 256 -29.70 -17.94 0.46
CA LYS A 256 -30.51 -19.05 0.99
C LYS A 256 -29.70 -20.02 1.85
N SER A 257 -28.36 -19.99 1.76
CA SER A 257 -27.47 -20.86 2.54
C SER A 257 -27.44 -20.47 4.03
N THR A 258 -26.93 -21.35 4.86
CA THR A 258 -26.74 -21.08 6.30
C THR A 258 -25.84 -19.86 6.53
N HIS A 259 -24.73 -19.75 5.81
CA HIS A 259 -23.80 -18.62 5.92
C HIS A 259 -24.43 -17.31 5.46
N GLY A 260 -25.17 -17.33 4.34
CA GLY A 260 -25.88 -16.14 3.84
C GLY A 260 -26.92 -15.63 4.86
N LYS A 261 -27.72 -16.53 5.44
CA LYS A 261 -28.72 -16.20 6.49
C LYS A 261 -28.09 -15.64 7.76
N GLN A 262 -26.84 -16.00 8.05
CA GLN A 262 -26.07 -15.47 9.18
C GLN A 262 -25.31 -14.17 8.84
N GLY A 263 -25.45 -13.65 7.63
CA GLY A 263 -24.79 -12.41 7.18
C GLY A 263 -23.30 -12.56 6.89
N THR A 264 -22.76 -13.78 6.71
CA THR A 264 -21.38 -13.98 6.30
C THR A 264 -21.19 -13.41 4.90
N ARG A 265 -20.19 -12.52 4.73
CA ARG A 265 -19.97 -11.85 3.43
C ARG A 265 -19.13 -12.72 2.50
N CYS A 266 -19.28 -12.56 1.21
CA CYS A 266 -18.49 -13.27 0.18
C CYS A 266 -16.99 -13.13 0.41
N VAL A 267 -16.54 -11.96 0.83
CA VAL A 267 -15.12 -11.65 1.11
C VAL A 267 -14.53 -12.45 2.28
N GLU A 268 -15.34 -13.00 3.17
CA GLU A 268 -14.82 -13.80 4.30
C GLU A 268 -14.17 -15.10 3.79
N CYS A 269 -14.73 -15.68 2.72
CA CYS A 269 -14.22 -16.90 2.08
C CYS A 269 -13.33 -16.59 0.87
N HIS A 270 -13.75 -15.66 -0.03
CA HIS A 270 -13.06 -15.39 -1.29
C HIS A 270 -11.91 -14.38 -1.16
N MET A 271 -11.85 -13.61 -0.10
CA MET A 271 -10.75 -12.71 0.24
C MET A 271 -10.32 -12.94 1.70
N PRO A 272 -9.97 -14.17 2.09
CA PRO A 272 -9.58 -14.44 3.47
C PRO A 272 -8.34 -13.62 3.84
N LYS A 273 -8.08 -13.46 5.13
CA LYS A 273 -6.89 -12.76 5.62
C LYS A 273 -5.61 -13.63 5.43
N ALA A 274 -5.30 -13.97 4.19
CA ALA A 274 -4.14 -14.80 3.83
C ALA A 274 -2.86 -13.98 3.61
N SER A 275 -2.91 -12.66 3.75
CA SER A 275 -1.75 -11.76 3.67
C SER A 275 -1.42 -11.18 5.05
N LYS A 276 -0.13 -10.86 5.28
CA LYS A 276 0.36 -10.36 6.57
C LYS A 276 1.17 -9.08 6.44
N SER A 277 0.71 -8.02 7.13
CA SER A 277 1.42 -6.74 7.25
C SER A 277 2.19 -6.60 8.57
N ALA A 278 1.54 -6.83 9.69
CA ALA A 278 2.11 -6.72 11.01
C ALA A 278 2.20 -8.09 11.72
N ILE A 279 1.06 -8.75 11.88
CA ILE A 279 0.94 -9.98 12.67
C ILE A 279 0.11 -11.05 11.95
N SER A 280 0.26 -12.31 12.36
CA SER A 280 -0.76 -13.34 12.18
C SER A 280 -1.63 -13.37 13.42
N VAL A 281 -2.94 -13.19 13.23
CA VAL A 281 -3.92 -13.11 14.33
C VAL A 281 -4.24 -14.52 14.87
N ALA A 282 -4.24 -15.52 13.98
CA ALA A 282 -4.42 -16.93 14.30
C ALA A 282 -3.79 -17.80 13.21
N THR A 283 -3.81 -19.11 13.37
CA THR A 283 -3.48 -20.08 12.33
C THR A 283 -4.34 -19.79 11.09
N TYR A 284 -3.75 -19.70 9.91
CA TYR A 284 -4.40 -19.33 8.64
C TYR A 284 -5.06 -17.94 8.61
N THR A 285 -4.77 -17.06 9.58
CA THR A 285 -5.37 -15.73 9.65
C THR A 285 -4.30 -14.67 9.88
N GLY A 286 -3.94 -13.95 8.84
CA GLY A 286 -3.13 -12.74 8.90
C GLY A 286 -3.98 -11.51 9.26
N ASP A 287 -3.45 -10.33 8.95
CA ASP A 287 -4.12 -9.05 9.24
C ASP A 287 -4.57 -8.30 7.97
N VAL A 288 -4.33 -8.86 6.77
CA VAL A 288 -4.70 -8.26 5.47
C VAL A 288 -5.43 -9.28 4.60
N ARG A 289 -6.49 -8.85 3.92
CA ARG A 289 -7.22 -9.69 2.96
C ARG A 289 -6.43 -9.83 1.66
N THR A 290 -6.40 -11.05 1.12
CA THR A 290 -5.84 -11.32 -0.21
C THR A 290 -6.79 -10.88 -1.32
N HIS A 291 -6.25 -10.61 -2.50
CA HIS A 291 -6.98 -10.39 -3.76
C HIS A 291 -6.91 -11.60 -4.70
N ILE A 292 -6.55 -12.77 -4.17
CA ILE A 292 -6.72 -14.07 -4.85
C ILE A 292 -8.10 -14.61 -4.48
N PHE A 293 -9.05 -14.53 -5.40
CA PHE A 293 -10.47 -14.83 -5.14
C PHE A 293 -10.82 -16.31 -5.30
N LYS A 294 -9.99 -17.07 -6.04
CA LYS A 294 -10.23 -18.48 -6.32
C LYS A 294 -9.93 -19.33 -5.10
N ILE A 295 -10.87 -20.19 -4.71
CA ILE A 295 -10.66 -21.20 -3.67
C ILE A 295 -10.39 -22.55 -4.35
N ASN A 296 -9.29 -23.20 -3.97
CA ASN A 296 -9.03 -24.59 -4.32
C ASN A 296 -9.62 -25.48 -3.22
N THR A 297 -10.57 -26.33 -3.61
CA THR A 297 -11.29 -27.22 -2.68
C THR A 297 -10.67 -28.59 -2.49
N ASP A 298 -9.48 -28.82 -3.07
CA ASP A 298 -8.69 -30.02 -2.80
C ASP A 298 -8.03 -29.94 -1.42
N ALA A 299 -8.23 -30.97 -0.59
CA ALA A 299 -7.67 -31.03 0.75
C ALA A 299 -6.14 -31.09 0.76
N ASP A 300 -5.52 -31.59 -0.31
CA ASP A 300 -4.07 -31.76 -0.41
C ASP A 300 -3.40 -30.62 -1.19
N ALA A 301 -4.19 -29.61 -1.60
CA ALA A 301 -3.64 -28.44 -2.26
C ALA A 301 -2.71 -27.65 -1.32
N ASP A 302 -1.59 -27.17 -1.87
CA ASP A 302 -0.68 -26.26 -1.21
C ASP A 302 -0.80 -24.87 -1.86
N MET A 303 -1.09 -23.85 -1.05
CA MET A 303 -1.22 -22.46 -1.50
C MET A 303 0.13 -21.87 -1.94
N PHE A 304 1.24 -22.39 -1.45
CA PHE A 304 2.57 -21.82 -1.69
C PHE A 304 3.44 -22.73 -2.53
N LYS A 305 4.40 -22.15 -3.22
CA LYS A 305 5.51 -22.85 -3.90
C LYS A 305 6.82 -22.19 -3.50
N THR A 306 7.85 -23.00 -3.24
CA THR A 306 9.20 -22.52 -3.03
C THR A 306 10.03 -22.83 -4.27
N ILE A 307 10.74 -21.83 -4.77
CA ILE A 307 11.66 -21.92 -5.89
C ILE A 307 13.07 -21.68 -5.34
N GLU A 308 14.03 -22.48 -5.74
CA GLU A 308 15.43 -22.30 -5.41
C GLU A 308 16.21 -21.91 -6.67
N GLU A 309 16.76 -20.71 -6.67
CA GLU A 309 17.57 -20.17 -7.75
C GLU A 309 18.89 -19.63 -7.16
N ASN A 310 20.02 -20.02 -7.72
CA ASN A 310 21.35 -19.59 -7.28
C ASN A 310 21.58 -19.74 -5.75
N GLY A 311 21.10 -20.86 -5.17
CA GLY A 311 21.21 -21.14 -3.73
C GLY A 311 20.28 -20.30 -2.84
N LYS A 312 19.41 -19.47 -3.43
CA LYS A 312 18.43 -18.64 -2.69
C LYS A 312 17.03 -19.24 -2.83
N LYS A 313 16.41 -19.56 -1.69
CA LYS A 313 15.02 -20.02 -1.63
C LYS A 313 14.07 -18.83 -1.57
N SER A 314 13.09 -18.79 -2.46
CA SER A 314 12.02 -17.78 -2.49
C SER A 314 10.67 -18.48 -2.54
N THR A 315 9.74 -18.04 -1.69
CA THR A 315 8.38 -18.61 -1.62
C THR A 315 7.38 -17.64 -2.23
N PHE A 316 6.45 -18.18 -3.02
CA PHE A 316 5.40 -17.43 -3.71
C PHE A 316 4.04 -18.08 -3.47
N ALA A 317 2.97 -17.30 -3.43
CA ALA A 317 1.62 -17.81 -3.46
C ALA A 317 1.25 -18.24 -4.89
N LYS A 318 0.43 -19.27 -4.99
CA LYS A 318 -0.22 -19.71 -6.22
C LYS A 318 -1.46 -18.85 -6.49
N ASN A 319 -2.15 -19.09 -7.60
CA ASN A 319 -3.33 -18.33 -8.04
C ASN A 319 -4.65 -18.78 -7.37
N PHE A 320 -4.58 -19.34 -6.17
CA PHE A 320 -5.74 -19.75 -5.38
C PHE A 320 -5.41 -19.70 -3.88
N VAL A 321 -6.44 -19.57 -3.06
CA VAL A 321 -6.38 -19.83 -1.62
C VAL A 321 -6.87 -21.24 -1.34
N THR A 322 -6.35 -21.88 -0.28
CA THR A 322 -6.78 -23.22 0.11
C THR A 322 -7.94 -23.17 1.11
N VAL A 323 -8.56 -24.31 1.34
CA VAL A 323 -9.68 -24.43 2.29
C VAL A 323 -9.27 -24.09 3.72
N GLU A 324 -8.00 -24.21 4.08
CA GLU A 324 -7.51 -23.79 5.40
C GLU A 324 -7.72 -22.29 5.62
N TYR A 325 -7.34 -21.45 4.67
CA TYR A 325 -7.52 -20.00 4.77
C TYR A 325 -8.97 -19.59 4.59
N ALA A 326 -9.71 -20.24 3.70
CA ALA A 326 -11.10 -19.89 3.39
C ALA A 326 -12.10 -20.35 4.45
N CYS A 327 -11.86 -21.50 5.10
CA CYS A 327 -12.81 -22.17 5.99
C CYS A 327 -12.31 -22.27 7.45
N LEU A 328 -11.07 -22.76 7.65
CA LEU A 328 -10.59 -23.08 8.99
C LEU A 328 -10.22 -21.87 9.83
N SER A 329 -10.12 -20.67 9.23
CA SER A 329 -10.02 -19.41 9.98
C SER A 329 -11.22 -19.18 10.91
N CYS A 330 -12.41 -19.70 10.56
CA CYS A 330 -13.63 -19.66 11.38
C CYS A 330 -13.97 -21.03 11.98
N HIS A 331 -13.72 -22.11 11.25
CA HIS A 331 -14.01 -23.48 11.65
C HIS A 331 -12.77 -24.20 12.23
N GLY A 332 -12.07 -23.56 13.15
CA GLY A 332 -10.77 -24.00 13.68
C GLY A 332 -10.76 -25.36 14.40
N SER A 333 -11.93 -25.88 14.80
CA SER A 333 -12.06 -27.23 15.37
C SER A 333 -12.20 -28.34 14.31
N ARG A 334 -12.22 -27.97 13.02
CA ARG A 334 -12.36 -28.89 11.90
C ARG A 334 -11.02 -29.06 11.21
N ASP A 335 -10.90 -30.10 10.37
CA ASP A 335 -9.74 -30.36 9.55
C ASP A 335 -9.96 -29.99 8.06
N LYS A 336 -8.91 -30.05 7.29
CA LYS A 336 -8.95 -29.72 5.86
C LYS A 336 -9.79 -30.70 5.03
N ALA A 337 -9.90 -31.97 5.43
CA ALA A 337 -10.74 -32.94 4.76
C ALA A 337 -12.24 -32.59 4.93
N TRP A 338 -12.64 -32.19 6.14
CA TRP A 338 -13.99 -31.69 6.40
C TRP A 338 -14.25 -30.43 5.56
N ALA A 339 -13.31 -29.46 5.53
CA ALA A 339 -13.46 -28.24 4.77
C ALA A 339 -13.61 -28.50 3.27
N ALA A 340 -12.75 -29.34 2.69
CA ALA A 340 -12.79 -29.74 1.28
C ALA A 340 -14.10 -30.43 0.90
N LYS A 341 -14.61 -31.33 1.76
CA LYS A 341 -15.91 -32.00 1.57
C LYS A 341 -17.06 -31.00 1.52
N ASN A 342 -17.10 -30.03 2.45
CA ASN A 342 -18.20 -29.09 2.58
C ASN A 342 -18.10 -27.89 1.62
N ALA A 343 -16.93 -27.61 1.04
CA ALA A 343 -16.75 -26.58 0.04
C ALA A 343 -17.30 -27.00 -1.35
N LYS A 344 -17.37 -28.30 -1.64
CA LYS A 344 -17.87 -28.78 -2.94
C LYS A 344 -19.35 -28.47 -3.11
N GLY A 345 -19.67 -27.71 -4.19
CA GLY A 345 -21.04 -27.34 -4.50
C GLY A 345 -21.67 -26.32 -3.54
N PHE A 346 -20.87 -25.58 -2.81
CA PHE A 346 -21.29 -24.63 -1.78
C PHE A 346 -22.28 -23.56 -2.28
N HIS A 347 -22.20 -23.17 -3.54
CA HIS A 347 -23.08 -22.19 -4.20
C HIS A 347 -24.20 -22.81 -5.04
N LYS A 348 -24.41 -24.14 -4.98
CA LYS A 348 -25.45 -24.84 -5.75
C LYS A 348 -26.80 -24.80 -5.03
#